data_2e99b16b4a7fb9e7e3749691eaf559ad
#
_entry.id   2e99b16b4a7fb9e7e3749691eaf559ad
#
_cell.length_a   1.000
_cell.length_b   1.000
_cell.length_c   1.000
_cell.angle_alpha   90.00
_cell.angle_beta   90.00
_cell.angle_gamma   90.00
#
_symmetry.space_group_name_H-M   'P 1'
#
loop_
_entity.id
_entity.type
_entity.pdbx_description
1 polymer ?
#
loop_
_entity_poly.entity_id
_entity_poly.type
_entity_poly.pdbx_seq_one_letter_code
_entity_poly.pdbx_strand_id
1 'polypeptide(L)'
;MTEQNTEALDRIDQLIHTVADFPKPGIQFKDITPLLACPKTFGETIDLMESQVLALGADLIAAPESRGFIFGVPLAQSLDIGFIPIRKPGKLPGETVSVEYELEYGTDKIEMRSNAIQPGQKVLLVDDVLAT
;
A
#
# COMPACT_ATOMS: atom_id res chain seq x y z
N MET A 1 -22.02 6.84 0.60
CA MET A 1 -21.32 6.57 -0.69
C MET A 1 -22.18 7.06 -1.83
N THR A 2 -21.61 7.79 -2.77
CA THR A 2 -22.31 8.30 -3.94
C THR A 2 -22.49 7.21 -4.99
N GLU A 3 -23.43 7.42 -5.93
CA GLU A 3 -23.60 6.54 -7.08
C GLU A 3 -22.34 6.46 -7.92
N GLN A 4 -21.64 7.59 -8.11
CA GLN A 4 -20.37 7.64 -8.83
C GLN A 4 -19.29 6.77 -8.15
N ASN A 5 -19.24 6.78 -6.83
CA ASN A 5 -18.30 5.94 -6.09
C ASN A 5 -18.63 4.46 -6.24
N THR A 6 -19.91 4.12 -6.26
CA THR A 6 -20.33 2.73 -6.47
C THR A 6 -19.93 2.25 -7.87
N GLU A 7 -20.12 3.06 -8.89
CA GLU A 7 -19.71 2.74 -10.26
C GLU A 7 -18.19 2.59 -10.36
N ALA A 8 -17.43 3.47 -9.71
CA ALA A 8 -15.96 3.37 -9.66
C ALA A 8 -15.51 2.09 -8.99
N LEU A 9 -16.12 1.72 -7.87
CA LEU A 9 -15.81 0.47 -7.17
C LEU A 9 -16.08 -0.75 -8.04
N ASP A 10 -17.17 -0.73 -8.82
CA ASP A 10 -17.45 -1.82 -9.75
C ASP A 10 -16.39 -1.93 -10.84
N ARG A 11 -15.94 -0.80 -11.40
CA ARG A 11 -14.85 -0.80 -12.39
C ARG A 11 -13.54 -1.34 -11.80
N ILE A 12 -13.22 -0.94 -10.59
CA ILE A 12 -12.03 -1.43 -9.88
C ILE A 12 -12.12 -2.93 -9.67
N ASP A 13 -13.25 -3.41 -9.17
CA ASP A 13 -13.47 -4.83 -8.91
C ASP A 13 -13.31 -5.69 -10.16
N GLN A 14 -13.80 -5.20 -11.30
CA GLN A 14 -13.67 -5.90 -12.58
C GLN A 14 -12.22 -6.04 -13.03
N LEU A 15 -11.33 -5.17 -12.58
CA LEU A 15 -9.91 -5.17 -12.93
C LEU A 15 -9.03 -5.85 -11.90
N ILE A 16 -9.61 -6.38 -10.83
CA ILE A 16 -8.91 -7.22 -9.87
C ILE A 16 -9.35 -8.66 -10.12
N HIS A 17 -8.46 -9.45 -10.68
CA HIS A 17 -8.79 -10.82 -11.07
C HIS A 17 -8.37 -11.81 -9.99
N THR A 18 -9.21 -12.82 -9.77
CA THR A 18 -8.85 -13.92 -8.87
C THR A 18 -8.19 -15.02 -9.67
N VAL A 19 -6.97 -15.39 -9.27
CA VAL A 19 -6.22 -16.51 -9.83
C VAL A 19 -6.22 -17.61 -8.81
N ALA A 20 -6.89 -18.72 -9.14
CA ALA A 20 -6.98 -19.87 -8.24
C ALA A 20 -5.64 -20.60 -8.18
N ASP A 21 -5.32 -21.10 -6.99
CA ASP A 21 -4.17 -21.97 -6.76
C ASP A 21 -2.84 -21.35 -7.18
N PHE A 22 -2.66 -20.06 -6.86
CA PHE A 22 -1.44 -19.34 -7.14
C PHE A 22 -0.95 -18.62 -5.86
N PRO A 23 0.34 -18.67 -5.55
CA PRO A 23 1.42 -19.46 -6.19
C PRO A 23 1.39 -20.95 -5.81
N LYS A 24 0.46 -21.35 -4.95
CA LYS A 24 0.34 -22.70 -4.44
C LYS A 24 -1.12 -23.12 -4.43
N PRO A 25 -1.41 -24.46 -4.49
CA PRO A 25 -2.79 -24.93 -4.33
C PRO A 25 -3.44 -24.41 -3.04
N GLY A 26 -4.71 -24.04 -3.14
CA GLY A 26 -5.50 -23.52 -2.02
C GLY A 26 -5.45 -22.02 -1.83
N ILE A 27 -4.55 -21.32 -2.51
CA ILE A 27 -4.44 -19.86 -2.41
C ILE A 27 -5.20 -19.20 -3.56
N GLN A 28 -6.14 -18.32 -3.21
CA GLN A 28 -6.85 -17.49 -4.18
C GLN A 28 -6.14 -16.15 -4.27
N PHE A 29 -5.33 -15.98 -5.30
CA PHE A 29 -4.52 -14.80 -5.49
C PHE A 29 -5.32 -13.70 -6.16
N LYS A 30 -5.26 -12.48 -5.61
CA LYS A 30 -5.87 -11.30 -6.22
C LYS A 30 -4.85 -10.58 -7.08
N ASP A 31 -5.04 -10.66 -8.38
CA ASP A 31 -4.16 -10.02 -9.35
C ASP A 31 -4.61 -8.62 -9.66
N ILE A 32 -3.81 -7.63 -9.30
CA ILE A 32 -4.09 -6.20 -9.53
C ILE A 32 -3.47 -5.67 -10.81
N THR A 33 -2.74 -6.49 -11.57
CA THR A 33 -2.04 -5.99 -12.76
C THR A 33 -2.95 -5.38 -13.80
N PRO A 34 -4.18 -5.89 -14.04
CA PRO A 34 -5.09 -5.19 -14.95
C PRO A 34 -5.49 -3.81 -14.47
N LEU A 35 -5.65 -3.64 -13.16
CA LEU A 35 -5.95 -2.33 -12.57
C LEU A 35 -4.79 -1.36 -12.78
N LEU A 36 -3.56 -1.82 -12.55
CA LEU A 36 -2.37 -0.99 -12.72
C LEU A 36 -2.17 -0.56 -14.17
N ALA A 37 -2.64 -1.37 -15.11
CA ALA A 37 -2.52 -1.09 -16.55
C ALA A 37 -3.59 -0.12 -17.07
N CYS A 38 -4.59 0.21 -16.24
CA CYS A 38 -5.69 1.09 -16.64
C CYS A 38 -5.57 2.44 -15.91
N PRO A 39 -5.00 3.47 -16.56
CA PRO A 39 -4.72 4.72 -15.86
C PRO A 39 -5.97 5.40 -15.31
N LYS A 40 -7.08 5.33 -16.02
CA LYS A 40 -8.32 5.93 -15.55
C LYS A 40 -8.81 5.29 -14.25
N THR A 41 -8.91 3.96 -14.23
CA THR A 41 -9.45 3.26 -13.07
C THR A 41 -8.45 3.23 -11.92
N PHE A 42 -7.16 3.18 -12.20
CA PHE A 42 -6.15 3.34 -11.16
C PHE A 42 -6.25 4.73 -10.52
N GLY A 43 -6.43 5.78 -11.33
CA GLY A 43 -6.67 7.14 -10.82
C GLY A 43 -7.91 7.22 -9.94
N GLU A 44 -9.00 6.57 -10.34
CA GLU A 44 -10.21 6.49 -9.51
C GLU A 44 -9.94 5.78 -8.17
N THR A 45 -9.09 4.76 -8.19
CA THR A 45 -8.69 4.05 -6.97
C THR A 45 -7.98 5.00 -6.00
N ILE A 46 -7.03 5.78 -6.47
CA ILE A 46 -6.31 6.74 -5.64
C ILE A 46 -7.26 7.82 -5.12
N ASP A 47 -8.17 8.31 -5.95
CA ASP A 47 -9.15 9.31 -5.54
C ASP A 47 -10.06 8.80 -4.42
N LEU A 48 -10.50 7.55 -4.51
CA LEU A 48 -11.33 6.93 -3.46
C LEU A 48 -10.54 6.74 -2.17
N MET A 49 -9.29 6.30 -2.26
CA MET A 49 -8.42 6.19 -1.10
C MET A 49 -8.22 7.54 -0.44
N GLU A 50 -7.93 8.57 -1.22
CA GLU A 50 -7.77 9.94 -0.71
C GLU A 50 -9.02 10.40 0.04
N SER A 51 -10.19 10.21 -0.55
CA SER A 51 -11.44 10.65 0.08
C SER A 51 -11.70 9.98 1.42
N GLN A 52 -11.25 8.74 1.60
CA GLN A 52 -11.43 8.01 2.85
C GLN A 52 -10.46 8.44 3.94
N VAL A 53 -9.24 8.86 3.58
CA VAL A 53 -8.19 9.14 4.55
C VAL A 53 -7.91 10.62 4.76
N LEU A 54 -8.47 11.47 3.94
CA LEU A 54 -8.22 12.92 3.99
C LEU A 54 -8.52 13.51 5.38
N ALA A 55 -9.63 13.08 5.98
CA ALA A 55 -10.05 13.57 7.30
C ALA A 55 -9.15 13.09 8.46
N LEU A 56 -8.30 12.09 8.22
CA LEU A 56 -7.40 11.58 9.26
C LEU A 56 -6.25 12.55 9.56
N GLY A 57 -5.94 13.45 8.63
CA GLY A 57 -4.89 14.44 8.83
C GLY A 57 -3.50 13.84 8.97
N ALA A 58 -3.18 12.84 8.15
CA ALA A 58 -1.86 12.23 8.19
C ALA A 58 -0.79 13.22 7.71
N ASP A 59 0.37 13.16 8.34
CA ASP A 59 1.53 13.96 7.97
C ASP A 59 2.43 13.26 6.96
N LEU A 60 2.41 11.93 6.97
CA LEU A 60 3.26 11.08 6.15
C LEU A 60 2.51 9.82 5.79
N ILE A 61 2.90 9.23 4.67
CA ILE A 61 2.49 7.87 4.30
C ILE A 61 3.70 6.96 4.35
N ALA A 62 3.55 5.79 4.93
CA ALA A 62 4.55 4.73 4.88
C ALA A 62 3.95 3.52 4.20
N ALA A 63 4.75 2.80 3.43
CA ALA A 63 4.29 1.60 2.76
C ALA A 63 5.43 0.59 2.60
N PRO A 64 5.13 -0.71 2.71
CA PRO A 64 6.14 -1.75 2.52
C PRO A 64 6.39 -2.03 1.04
N GLU A 65 7.64 -2.41 0.72
CA GLU A 65 7.97 -2.85 -0.63
C GLU A 65 7.24 -4.13 -0.99
N SER A 66 6.88 -4.36 -2.19
CA SER A 66 6.98 -3.41 -3.29
C SER A 66 5.60 -2.91 -3.71
N ARG A 67 4.56 -3.73 -3.54
CA ARG A 67 3.19 -3.39 -4.00
C ARG A 67 2.59 -2.24 -3.21
N GLY A 68 2.94 -2.10 -1.93
CA GLY A 68 2.52 -0.95 -1.14
C GLY A 68 2.97 0.39 -1.71
N PHE A 69 4.14 0.42 -2.35
CA PHE A 69 4.65 1.63 -2.99
C PHE A 69 3.76 2.10 -4.14
N ILE A 70 3.16 1.16 -4.86
CA ILE A 70 2.31 1.45 -6.02
C ILE A 70 1.12 2.32 -5.62
N PHE A 71 0.55 2.07 -4.45
CA PHE A 71 -0.57 2.84 -3.92
C PHE A 71 -0.11 3.98 -3.00
N GLY A 72 0.92 3.73 -2.20
CA GLY A 72 1.39 4.69 -1.21
C GLY A 72 1.96 5.96 -1.82
N VAL A 73 2.78 5.85 -2.86
CA VAL A 73 3.39 7.02 -3.50
C VAL A 73 2.36 7.89 -4.21
N PRO A 74 1.46 7.35 -5.06
CA PRO A 74 0.43 8.19 -5.65
C PRO A 74 -0.49 8.84 -4.63
N LEU A 75 -0.82 8.13 -3.55
CA LEU A 75 -1.66 8.68 -2.49
C LEU A 75 -0.97 9.82 -1.75
N ALA A 76 0.30 9.68 -1.42
CA ALA A 76 1.09 10.75 -0.79
C ALA A 76 1.15 11.97 -1.69
N GLN A 77 1.37 11.77 -2.99
CA GLN A 77 1.36 12.83 -3.98
C GLN A 77 0.02 13.56 -4.03
N SER A 78 -1.07 12.80 -4.04
CA SER A 78 -2.43 13.34 -4.06
C SER A 78 -2.75 14.16 -2.81
N LEU A 79 -2.29 13.72 -1.65
CA LEU A 79 -2.49 14.39 -0.36
C LEU A 79 -1.47 15.50 -0.09
N ASP A 80 -0.47 15.66 -0.94
CA ASP A 80 0.63 16.62 -0.78
C ASP A 80 1.40 16.44 0.53
N ILE A 81 1.71 15.17 0.86
CA ILE A 81 2.49 14.80 2.04
C ILE A 81 3.65 13.87 1.64
N GLY A 82 4.58 13.66 2.57
CA GLY A 82 5.76 12.85 2.32
C GLY A 82 5.49 11.35 2.33
N PHE A 83 6.43 10.61 1.76
CA PHE A 83 6.37 9.16 1.68
C PHE A 83 7.60 8.53 2.33
N ILE A 84 7.37 7.48 3.11
CA ILE A 84 8.42 6.73 3.80
C ILE A 84 8.42 5.30 3.27
N PRO A 85 9.46 4.86 2.58
CA PRO A 85 9.56 3.46 2.17
C PRO A 85 9.95 2.57 3.36
N ILE A 86 9.22 1.47 3.52
CA ILE A 86 9.56 0.40 4.44
C ILE A 86 10.10 -0.74 3.58
N ARG A 87 11.31 -1.21 3.88
CA ARG A 87 11.98 -2.13 2.98
C ARG A 87 12.59 -3.31 3.72
N LYS A 88 12.93 -4.35 2.98
CA LYS A 88 13.70 -5.48 3.48
C LYS A 88 15.11 -5.04 3.88
N PRO A 89 15.79 -5.79 4.77
CA PRO A 89 17.12 -5.39 5.25
C PRO A 89 18.11 -5.15 4.12
N GLY A 90 18.93 -4.13 4.30
CA GLY A 90 20.02 -3.81 3.38
C GLY A 90 19.62 -3.02 2.14
N LYS A 91 18.35 -2.62 2.02
CA LYS A 91 17.86 -1.86 0.86
C LYS A 91 17.90 -0.35 1.05
N LEU A 92 17.96 0.12 2.29
CA LEU A 92 17.98 1.55 2.60
C LEU A 92 19.39 2.00 2.97
N PRO A 93 19.83 3.17 2.49
CA PRO A 93 21.12 3.73 2.87
C PRO A 93 21.04 4.35 4.26
N GLY A 94 22.20 4.45 4.93
CA GLY A 94 22.32 5.13 6.21
C GLY A 94 21.77 4.33 7.38
N GLU A 95 21.51 5.03 8.48
CA GLU A 95 21.02 4.42 9.69
C GLU A 95 19.55 4.07 9.58
N THR A 96 19.20 2.87 10.02
CA THR A 96 17.82 2.35 9.96
C THR A 96 17.39 1.86 11.33
N VAL A 97 16.06 1.81 11.52
CA VAL A 97 15.43 1.07 12.60
C VAL A 97 14.73 -0.12 11.97
N SER A 98 14.68 -1.23 12.68
CA SER A 98 14.10 -2.47 12.14
C SER A 98 13.16 -3.13 13.12
N VAL A 99 12.24 -3.92 12.56
CA VAL A 99 11.35 -4.80 13.32
C VAL A 99 11.48 -6.19 12.74
N GLU A 100 11.69 -7.16 13.61
CA GLU A 100 11.70 -8.57 13.25
C GLU A 100 10.32 -9.15 13.48
N TYR A 101 9.88 -10.01 12.58
CA TYR A 101 8.60 -10.69 12.71
C TYR A 101 8.72 -12.15 12.32
N GLU A 102 7.84 -12.97 12.88
CA GLU A 102 7.85 -14.41 12.65
C GLU A 102 7.07 -14.76 11.39
N LEU A 103 7.63 -15.69 10.63
CA LEU A 103 6.96 -16.35 9.52
C LEU A 103 6.53 -17.74 9.97
N GLU A 104 5.79 -18.44 9.14
CA GLU A 104 5.47 -19.86 9.36
C GLU A 104 6.76 -20.68 9.53
N TYR A 105 7.79 -20.33 8.75
CA TYR A 105 9.11 -20.93 8.83
C TYR A 105 10.16 -19.84 8.90
N GLY A 106 10.71 -19.60 10.10
CA GLY A 106 11.78 -18.62 10.31
C GLY A 106 11.26 -17.23 10.66
N THR A 107 12.11 -16.25 10.48
CA THR A 107 11.82 -14.83 10.76
C THR A 107 12.21 -13.97 9.57
N ASP A 108 11.64 -12.77 9.53
CA ASP A 108 12.01 -11.77 8.55
C ASP A 108 12.07 -10.41 9.24
N LYS A 109 12.63 -9.43 8.56
CA LYS A 109 12.75 -8.06 9.06
C LYS A 109 12.28 -7.07 8.03
N ILE A 110 11.81 -5.93 8.53
CA ILE A 110 11.58 -4.74 7.72
C ILE A 110 12.29 -3.57 8.38
N GLU A 111 12.69 -2.62 7.55
CA GLU A 111 13.48 -1.46 7.99
C GLU A 111 12.90 -0.17 7.46
N MET A 112 13.15 0.90 8.22
CA MET A 112 12.83 2.27 7.85
C MET A 112 14.02 3.14 8.24
N ARG A 113 14.25 4.26 7.55
CA ARG A 113 15.28 5.21 7.97
C ARG A 113 14.98 5.71 9.39
N SER A 114 16.01 5.78 10.22
CA SER A 114 15.87 6.15 11.64
C SER A 114 15.36 7.57 11.84
N ASN A 115 15.58 8.46 10.86
CA ASN A 115 15.18 9.85 10.91
C ASN A 115 13.91 10.15 10.08
N ALA A 116 13.17 9.11 9.66
CA ALA A 116 12.05 9.29 8.75
C ALA A 116 10.84 9.96 9.41
N ILE A 117 10.63 9.74 10.70
CA ILE A 117 9.46 10.22 11.43
C ILE A 117 9.90 11.07 12.60
N GLN A 118 9.25 12.23 12.78
CA GLN A 118 9.46 13.08 13.93
C GLN A 118 8.39 12.83 14.99
N PRO A 119 8.70 13.04 16.28
CA PRO A 119 7.69 12.89 17.33
C PRO A 119 6.45 13.72 17.05
N GLY A 120 5.28 13.13 17.27
CA GLY A 120 3.99 13.81 17.08
C GLY A 120 3.42 13.72 15.68
N GLN A 121 4.17 13.26 14.70
CA GLN A 121 3.64 13.09 13.34
C GLN A 121 2.70 11.89 13.25
N LYS A 122 1.63 12.06 12.49
CA LYS A 122 0.72 10.97 12.14
C LYS A 122 1.18 10.30 10.87
N VAL A 123 1.34 8.99 10.92
CA VAL A 123 1.77 8.19 9.78
C VAL A 123 0.63 7.26 9.38
N LEU A 124 0.25 7.30 8.12
CA LEU A 124 -0.71 6.38 7.54
C LEU A 124 0.05 5.24 6.87
N LEU A 125 -0.24 4.02 7.26
CA LEU A 125 0.36 2.84 6.65
C LEU A 125 -0.53 2.34 5.52
N VAL A 126 0.04 2.14 4.35
CA VAL A 126 -0.68 1.75 3.13
C VAL A 126 -0.08 0.48 2.56
N ASP A 127 -0.92 -0.46 2.18
CA ASP A 127 -0.52 -1.65 1.43
C ASP A 127 -1.63 -2.01 0.45
N ASP A 128 -1.36 -2.95 -0.44
CA ASP A 128 -2.32 -3.37 -1.47
C ASP A 128 -3.34 -4.38 -0.96
N VAL A 129 -2.96 -5.19 0.04
CA VAL A 129 -3.82 -6.21 0.59
C VAL A 129 -3.58 -6.37 2.08
N LEU A 130 -4.65 -6.60 2.82
CA LEU A 130 -4.57 -6.97 4.22
C LEU A 130 -4.78 -8.48 4.31
N ALA A 131 -3.67 -9.20 4.52
CA ALA A 131 -3.70 -10.64 4.70
C ALA A 131 -3.85 -10.96 6.20
N THR A 132 -4.64 -11.93 6.51
CA THR A 132 -4.85 -12.38 7.90
C THR A 132 -4.18 -13.72 8.16
#